data_7425e97d0b5c68a00528303529793fdf
#
_entry.id   7425e97d0b5c68a00528303529793fdf
#
_cell.length_a   1.000
_cell.length_b   1.000
_cell.length_c   1.000
_cell.angle_alpha   90.00
_cell.angle_beta   90.00
_cell.angle_gamma   90.00
#
_symmetry.space_group_name_H-M   'P 1'
#
loop_
_entity.id
_entity.type
_entity.pdbx_description
1 polymer ?
#
loop_
_entity_poly.entity_id
_entity_poly.type
_entity_poly.pdbx_seq_one_letter_code
_entity_poly.pdbx_strand_id
1 'polypeptide(L)'
;MSENNLANPWDSFTFPRTGHVVRNRAVLAAMTNKQSHKDGSISDQEIRWLNRRAEGGFGIVTTAAANVSEDGQGWEGELGLYHDSHIENLRKLVNSVHDNG
;
A
#
# COMPACT_ATOMS: atom_id res chain seq x y z
N MET A 1 29.88 -14.46 -15.26
CA MET A 1 29.16 -14.20 -15.06
C MET A 1 28.47 -13.44 -14.74
N SER A 2 28.21 -13.07 -14.29
CA SER A 2 27.83 -12.30 -14.38
C SER A 2 26.67 -11.54 -14.44
N GLU A 3 26.39 -10.68 -15.30
CA GLU A 3 25.13 -10.00 -15.34
C GLU A 3 23.93 -10.95 -15.35
N ASN A 4 24.13 -12.17 -15.76
CA ASN A 4 23.08 -13.19 -15.73
C ASN A 4 22.61 -13.55 -14.31
N ASN A 5 23.43 -13.19 -13.32
CA ASN A 5 23.09 -13.45 -11.91
C ASN A 5 22.45 -12.25 -11.24
N LEU A 6 22.33 -11.13 -11.95
CA LEU A 6 21.73 -9.93 -11.41
C LEU A 6 20.21 -9.98 -11.58
N ALA A 7 19.48 -9.67 -10.50
CA ALA A 7 18.03 -9.61 -10.55
C ALA A 7 17.61 -8.41 -11.42
N ASN A 8 16.64 -8.65 -12.29
CA ASN A 8 15.98 -7.59 -13.04
C ASN A 8 14.81 -7.06 -12.22
N PRO A 9 14.73 -5.76 -11.94
CA PRO A 9 13.65 -5.21 -11.14
C PRO A 9 12.26 -5.51 -11.70
N TRP A 10 12.15 -5.79 -12.99
CA TRP A 10 10.87 -6.04 -13.63
C TRP A 10 10.47 -7.52 -13.64
N ASP A 11 11.35 -8.40 -13.17
CA ASP A 11 11.02 -9.82 -13.03
C ASP A 11 10.08 -10.03 -11.87
N SER A 12 9.17 -11.00 -11.99
CA SER A 12 8.30 -11.37 -10.89
C SER A 12 9.12 -11.96 -9.75
N PHE A 13 8.57 -11.89 -8.55
CA PHE A 13 9.16 -12.50 -7.37
C PHE A 13 8.12 -13.36 -6.68
N THR A 14 8.53 -14.58 -6.29
CA THR A 14 7.67 -15.49 -5.54
C THR A 14 8.20 -15.58 -4.11
N PHE A 15 7.33 -15.29 -3.14
CA PHE A 15 7.68 -15.46 -1.74
C PHE A 15 7.73 -16.96 -1.42
N PRO A 16 8.90 -17.53 -1.08
CA PRO A 16 9.03 -18.99 -0.99
C PRO A 16 8.17 -19.61 0.11
N ARG A 17 7.87 -18.88 1.16
CA ARG A 17 7.09 -19.41 2.28
C ARG A 17 5.61 -19.54 1.97
N THR A 18 5.04 -18.57 1.27
CA THR A 18 3.61 -18.48 1.01
C THR A 18 3.23 -18.86 -0.41
N GLY A 19 4.20 -18.85 -1.33
CA GLY A 19 3.94 -19.03 -2.75
C GLY A 19 3.32 -17.81 -3.41
N HIS A 20 3.15 -16.71 -2.68
CA HIS A 20 2.57 -15.49 -3.24
C HIS A 20 3.52 -14.87 -4.26
N VAL A 21 2.98 -14.46 -5.41
CA VAL A 21 3.77 -13.90 -6.51
C VAL A 21 3.42 -12.42 -6.67
N VAL A 22 4.46 -11.59 -6.71
CA VAL A 22 4.32 -10.18 -7.09
C VAL A 22 4.89 -10.00 -8.49
N ARG A 23 4.25 -9.13 -9.29
CA ARG A 23 4.56 -9.01 -10.71
C ARG A 23 5.95 -8.44 -11.00
N ASN A 24 6.53 -7.70 -10.07
CA ASN A 24 7.89 -7.18 -10.19
C ASN A 24 8.45 -6.89 -8.81
N ARG A 25 9.69 -6.42 -8.77
CA ARG A 25 10.42 -6.19 -7.52
C ARG A 25 10.43 -4.72 -7.08
N ALA A 26 9.60 -3.89 -7.72
CA ALA A 26 9.47 -2.50 -7.34
C ALA A 26 8.45 -2.37 -6.20
N VAL A 27 8.84 -1.69 -5.15
CA VAL A 27 8.01 -1.45 -3.96
C VAL A 27 7.85 0.05 -3.78
N LEU A 28 6.59 0.50 -3.75
CA LEU A 28 6.33 1.88 -3.36
C LEU A 28 6.60 2.02 -1.87
N ALA A 29 7.59 2.83 -1.50
CA ALA A 29 7.94 3.06 -0.10
C ALA A 29 6.80 3.77 0.63
N ALA A 30 6.65 3.45 1.92
CA ALA A 30 5.67 4.14 2.77
C ALA A 30 6.04 5.62 2.90
N MET A 31 5.07 6.48 2.63
CA MET A 31 5.27 7.93 2.72
C MET A 31 4.06 8.59 3.36
N THR A 32 4.31 9.45 4.34
CA THR A 32 3.26 10.23 4.99
C THR A 32 2.67 11.22 4.00
N ASN A 33 1.34 11.26 3.89
CA ASN A 33 0.67 12.14 2.96
C ASN A 33 -0.43 13.02 3.59
N LYS A 34 -0.81 12.75 4.84
CA LYS A 34 -1.81 13.52 5.59
C LYS A 34 -3.16 13.66 4.86
N GLN A 35 -3.52 12.66 4.07
CA GLN A 35 -4.73 12.71 3.23
C GLN A 35 -5.93 12.01 3.83
N SER A 36 -5.77 11.29 4.94
CA SER A 36 -6.88 10.63 5.60
C SER A 36 -7.77 11.65 6.30
N HIS A 37 -9.01 11.24 6.58
CA HIS A 37 -9.95 12.08 7.31
C HIS A 37 -9.52 12.23 8.77
N LYS A 38 -10.12 13.21 9.45
CA LYS A 38 -9.77 13.50 10.85
C LYS A 38 -9.97 12.30 11.77
N ASP A 39 -10.96 11.44 11.46
CA ASP A 39 -11.24 10.24 12.25
C ASP A 39 -10.36 9.04 11.88
N GLY A 40 -9.37 9.25 10.99
CA GLY A 40 -8.46 8.22 10.54
C GLY A 40 -8.95 7.42 9.34
N SER A 41 -10.20 7.57 8.91
CA SER A 41 -10.67 6.83 7.74
C SER A 41 -9.96 7.33 6.49
N ILE A 42 -9.64 6.39 5.58
CA ILE A 42 -8.94 6.74 4.35
C ILE A 42 -9.87 7.52 3.43
N SER A 43 -9.34 8.59 2.83
CA SER A 43 -10.11 9.43 1.92
C SER A 43 -10.11 8.85 0.51
N ASP A 44 -11.09 9.25 -0.30
CA ASP A 44 -11.10 8.88 -1.71
C ASP A 44 -9.88 9.42 -2.45
N GLN A 45 -9.39 10.58 -2.04
CA GLN A 45 -8.18 11.17 -2.62
C GLN A 45 -6.97 10.28 -2.36
N GLU A 46 -6.83 9.76 -1.16
CA GLU A 46 -5.72 8.88 -0.80
C GLU A 46 -5.83 7.55 -1.55
N ILE A 47 -7.04 7.01 -1.67
CA ILE A 47 -7.28 5.79 -2.46
C ILE A 47 -6.85 6.01 -3.91
N ARG A 48 -7.23 7.14 -4.51
CA ARG A 48 -6.82 7.46 -5.88
C ARG A 48 -5.31 7.60 -6.02
N TRP A 49 -4.67 8.22 -5.05
CA TRP A 49 -3.21 8.40 -5.05
C TRP A 49 -2.48 7.05 -5.08
N LEU A 50 -2.91 6.13 -4.22
CA LEU A 50 -2.31 4.79 -4.15
C LEU A 50 -2.62 3.98 -5.41
N ASN A 51 -3.84 4.09 -5.93
CA ASN A 51 -4.22 3.39 -7.15
C ASN A 51 -3.42 3.84 -8.36
N ARG A 52 -3.09 5.12 -8.47
CA ARG A 52 -2.26 5.60 -9.56
C ARG A 52 -0.88 4.97 -9.54
N ARG A 53 -0.33 4.70 -8.36
CA ARG A 53 0.96 4.01 -8.22
C ARG A 53 0.84 2.54 -8.60
N ALA A 54 -0.26 1.90 -8.23
CA ALA A 54 -0.52 0.52 -8.63
C ALA A 54 -0.69 0.42 -10.16
N GLU A 55 -1.46 1.31 -10.76
CA GLU A 55 -1.62 1.40 -12.21
C GLU A 55 -0.28 1.64 -12.91
N GLY A 56 0.60 2.42 -12.29
CA GLY A 56 1.92 2.73 -12.82
C GLY A 56 2.88 1.55 -12.82
N GLY A 57 2.55 0.46 -12.14
CA GLY A 57 3.29 -0.80 -12.27
C GLY A 57 4.01 -1.31 -11.03
N PHE A 58 3.96 -0.62 -9.89
CA PHE A 58 4.59 -1.15 -8.67
C PHE A 58 4.05 -2.54 -8.32
N GLY A 59 4.94 -3.47 -8.02
CA GLY A 59 4.55 -4.82 -7.61
C GLY A 59 3.96 -4.86 -6.22
N ILE A 60 4.44 -3.98 -5.33
CA ILE A 60 3.91 -3.82 -3.98
C ILE A 60 3.65 -2.33 -3.76
N VAL A 61 2.45 -2.01 -3.26
CA VAL A 61 2.10 -0.64 -2.88
C VAL A 61 1.96 -0.60 -1.37
N THR A 62 2.71 0.29 -0.72
CA THR A 62 2.69 0.45 0.73
C THR A 62 1.93 1.74 1.08
N THR A 63 1.05 1.66 2.06
CA THR A 63 0.29 2.82 2.51
C THR A 63 1.18 3.82 3.27
N ALA A 64 0.62 4.98 3.56
CA ALA A 64 1.24 5.93 4.49
C ALA A 64 1.30 5.34 5.90
N ALA A 65 2.00 6.01 6.79
CA ALA A 65 2.02 5.65 8.20
C ALA A 65 0.59 5.59 8.75
N ALA A 66 0.33 4.60 9.60
CA ALA A 66 -0.99 4.36 10.15
C ALA A 66 -0.89 4.12 11.66
N ASN A 67 -1.84 4.68 12.43
CA ASN A 67 -1.89 4.43 13.86
C ASN A 67 -2.81 3.24 14.17
N VAL A 68 -2.43 2.44 15.15
CA VAL A 68 -3.14 1.21 15.52
C VAL A 68 -3.94 1.37 16.82
N SER A 69 -3.94 2.55 17.39
CA SER A 69 -4.78 2.92 18.53
C SER A 69 -5.19 4.37 18.37
N GLU A 70 -6.35 4.74 18.93
CA GLU A 70 -6.87 6.10 18.80
C GLU A 70 -5.89 7.13 19.35
N ASP A 71 -5.32 6.85 20.50
CA ASP A 71 -4.36 7.76 21.15
C ASP A 71 -2.97 7.73 20.53
N GLY A 72 -2.75 6.84 19.56
CA GLY A 72 -1.49 6.77 18.83
C GLY A 72 -1.42 7.68 17.62
N GLN A 73 -2.48 8.46 17.33
CA GLN A 73 -2.47 9.38 16.21
C GLN A 73 -1.41 10.45 16.41
N GLY A 74 -0.47 10.53 15.47
CA GLY A 74 0.64 11.47 15.54
C GLY A 74 0.33 12.84 14.95
N TRP A 75 -0.65 12.90 14.03
CA TRP A 75 -1.07 14.14 13.37
C TRP A 75 -2.45 13.95 12.75
N GLU A 76 -3.13 15.05 12.51
CA GLU A 76 -4.41 15.05 11.81
C GLU A 76 -4.17 14.62 10.35
N GLY A 77 -5.01 13.71 9.86
CA GLY A 77 -4.87 13.16 8.51
C GLY A 77 -4.02 11.90 8.45
N GLU A 78 -3.57 11.37 9.57
CA GLU A 78 -2.92 10.06 9.61
C GLU A 78 -3.95 8.95 9.40
N LEU A 79 -3.57 7.93 8.61
CA LEU A 79 -4.42 6.77 8.36
C LEU A 79 -4.64 5.98 9.65
N GLY A 80 -5.89 5.62 9.93
CA GLY A 80 -6.22 4.84 11.12
C GLY A 80 -6.48 3.38 10.81
N LEU A 81 -5.99 2.50 11.68
CA LEU A 81 -6.21 1.06 11.62
C LEU A 81 -6.66 0.54 12.99
N TYR A 82 -7.43 1.33 13.72
CA TYR A 82 -7.75 1.00 15.12
C TYR A 82 -9.23 0.77 15.38
N HIS A 83 -10.11 0.99 14.41
CA HIS A 83 -11.55 0.87 14.61
C HIS A 83 -12.19 0.11 13.45
N ASP A 84 -13.27 -0.62 13.75
CA ASP A 84 -13.97 -1.40 12.73
C ASP A 84 -14.56 -0.52 11.62
N SER A 85 -14.87 0.75 11.91
CA SER A 85 -15.35 1.68 10.90
C SER A 85 -14.34 1.95 9.79
N HIS A 86 -13.06 1.66 10.02
CA HIS A 86 -12.02 1.83 9.01
C HIS A 86 -11.99 0.68 8.00
N ILE A 87 -12.59 -0.46 8.32
CA ILE A 87 -12.49 -1.69 7.50
C ILE A 87 -13.05 -1.48 6.10
N GLU A 88 -14.23 -0.86 5.99
CA GLU A 88 -14.93 -0.78 4.70
C GLU A 88 -14.12 0.01 3.67
N ASN A 89 -13.59 1.16 4.04
CA ASN A 89 -12.82 1.98 3.13
C ASN A 89 -11.46 1.36 2.81
N LEU A 90 -10.85 0.68 3.79
CA LEU A 90 -9.60 -0.04 3.55
C LEU A 90 -9.83 -1.23 2.62
N ARG A 91 -10.99 -1.89 2.71
CA ARG A 91 -11.36 -2.96 1.79
C ARG A 91 -11.45 -2.43 0.35
N LYS A 92 -12.05 -1.25 0.18
CA LYS A 92 -12.09 -0.60 -1.14
C LYS A 92 -10.69 -0.36 -1.68
N LEU A 93 -9.80 0.14 -0.84
CA LEU A 93 -8.41 0.36 -1.24
C LEU A 93 -7.76 -0.94 -1.70
N VAL A 94 -7.81 -1.96 -0.85
CA VAL A 94 -7.14 -3.23 -1.12
C VAL A 94 -7.66 -3.85 -2.41
N ASN A 95 -8.99 -3.89 -2.57
CA ASN A 95 -9.59 -4.47 -3.77
C ASN A 95 -9.19 -3.70 -5.04
N SER A 96 -9.20 -2.38 -4.99
CA SER A 96 -8.85 -1.58 -6.16
C SER A 96 -7.37 -1.69 -6.52
N VAL A 97 -6.50 -1.76 -5.53
CA VAL A 97 -5.06 -1.96 -5.78
C VAL A 97 -4.82 -3.34 -6.39
N HIS A 98 -5.47 -4.37 -5.86
CA HIS A 98 -5.32 -5.72 -6.39
C HIS A 98 -5.86 -5.83 -7.83
N ASP A 99 -6.90 -5.07 -8.17
CA ASP A 99 -7.46 -5.06 -9.53
C ASP A 99 -6.47 -4.52 -10.57
N ASN A 100 -5.47 -3.81 -10.14
CA ASN A 100 -4.42 -3.28 -11.03
C ASN A 100 -3.23 -4.26 -11.21
N GLY A 101 -3.35 -5.44 -10.66
CA GLY A 101 -2.27 -6.42 -10.71
C GLY A 101 -1.43 -6.39 -9.46
#